data_dd9b9fe887922fe9e614b3215f36cd32
#
_entry.id   dd9b9fe887922fe9e614b3215f36cd32
#
_cell.length_a   1.000
_cell.length_b   1.000
_cell.length_c   1.000
_cell.angle_alpha   90.00
_cell.angle_beta   90.00
_cell.angle_gamma   90.00
#
_symmetry.space_group_name_H-M   'P 1'
#
loop_
_entity.id
_entity.type
_entity.pdbx_description
1 polymer ?
#
loop_
_entity_poly.entity_id
_entity_poly.type
_entity_poly.pdbx_seq_one_letter_code
_entity_poly.pdbx_strand_id
1 'polypeptide(L)'
;MSKLFKLKEWLTVEEASKHLTTMLGEEVSIADIFRLALDKHLVLSMNFPNGTYGNFGKVVSLENTRRFTPPADLMESMRKVKPESGSEEIIISDYIGDGQFINWEEKVVAIDGVWDLAMLASERIDVEYDYHKLIGGPKIDLVGLNGAFVNQGEVFCRLVESFDDNENQSGSTAARKQIESFLSLNEVSAVRKNEIWERYENDRKEYLVNKKDAPFERDFFPAGGLPSDGVYVVRTAEIVDFLNRINEAPKQEKPLSTKERNSMFTLIAALAKEANFDLQQRGIASALAASTETLGKPLSDDTIRTILKQVNDLLS
;
A
#
# COMPACT_ATOMS: atom_id res chain seq x y z
N MET A 1 -32.82 7.32 1.05
CA MET A 1 -31.66 7.85 1.81
C MET A 1 -32.15 8.74 2.94
N SER A 2 -31.59 8.54 4.15
CA SER A 2 -31.87 9.41 5.30
C SER A 2 -31.40 10.84 5.01
N LYS A 3 -32.13 11.86 5.48
CA LYS A 3 -31.70 13.26 5.34
C LYS A 3 -30.35 13.51 6.03
N LEU A 4 -30.10 12.85 7.17
CA LEU A 4 -28.84 12.95 7.92
C LEU A 4 -27.65 12.38 7.17
N PHE A 5 -27.83 11.32 6.39
CA PHE A 5 -26.75 10.76 5.55
C PHE A 5 -26.18 11.79 4.57
N LYS A 6 -27.05 12.61 3.97
CA LYS A 6 -26.63 13.65 3.00
C LYS A 6 -25.85 14.81 3.63
N LEU A 7 -25.90 14.94 4.96
CA LEU A 7 -25.22 16.02 5.68
C LEU A 7 -23.90 15.56 6.31
N LYS A 8 -23.65 14.25 6.38
CA LYS A 8 -22.41 13.70 6.91
C LYS A 8 -21.41 13.50 5.78
N GLU A 9 -20.19 13.96 5.95
CA GLU A 9 -19.10 13.71 5.01
C GLU A 9 -18.56 12.28 5.12
N TRP A 10 -18.70 11.68 6.29
CA TRP A 10 -18.30 10.30 6.58
C TRP A 10 -19.20 9.67 7.64
N LEU A 11 -19.16 8.36 7.72
CA LEU A 11 -19.83 7.53 8.72
C LEU A 11 -18.81 6.68 9.46
N THR A 12 -19.05 6.38 10.74
CA THR A 12 -18.29 5.31 11.41
C THR A 12 -18.59 3.96 10.74
N VAL A 13 -17.75 2.95 10.95
CA VAL A 13 -17.98 1.62 10.37
C VAL A 13 -19.33 1.01 10.82
N GLU A 14 -19.77 1.30 12.04
CA GLU A 14 -21.09 0.88 12.53
C GLU A 14 -22.25 1.61 11.82
N GLU A 15 -22.11 2.90 11.57
CA GLU A 15 -23.10 3.67 10.82
C GLU A 15 -23.14 3.26 9.36
N ALA A 16 -21.97 3.00 8.75
CA ALA A 16 -21.84 2.52 7.38
C ALA A 16 -22.49 1.14 7.21
N SER A 17 -22.23 0.21 8.12
CA SER A 17 -22.86 -1.13 8.17
C SER A 17 -24.38 -1.02 8.18
N LYS A 18 -24.96 -0.24 9.09
CA LYS A 18 -26.41 -0.02 9.18
C LYS A 18 -26.99 0.63 7.92
N HIS A 19 -26.24 1.56 7.33
CA HIS A 19 -26.69 2.23 6.11
C HIS A 19 -26.70 1.26 4.93
N LEU A 20 -25.64 0.49 4.73
CA LEU A 20 -25.53 -0.51 3.67
C LEU A 20 -26.57 -1.62 3.84
N THR A 21 -26.80 -2.11 5.07
CA THR A 21 -27.89 -3.05 5.37
C THR A 21 -29.25 -2.53 4.87
N THR A 22 -29.55 -1.25 5.12
CA THR A 22 -30.80 -0.65 4.66
C THR A 22 -30.88 -0.50 3.15
N MET A 23 -29.75 -0.17 2.51
CA MET A 23 -29.72 0.11 1.07
C MET A 23 -29.69 -1.15 0.21
N LEU A 24 -29.01 -2.21 0.69
CA LEU A 24 -28.89 -3.48 -0.03
C LEU A 24 -30.07 -4.44 0.28
N GLY A 25 -30.75 -4.24 1.41
CA GLY A 25 -31.84 -5.11 1.85
C GLY A 25 -31.35 -6.45 2.43
N GLU A 26 -30.07 -6.55 2.74
CA GLU A 26 -29.42 -7.71 3.37
C GLU A 26 -28.55 -7.24 4.53
N GLU A 27 -28.29 -8.10 5.50
CA GLU A 27 -27.49 -7.77 6.67
C GLU A 27 -26.02 -7.59 6.27
N VAL A 28 -25.47 -6.41 6.58
CA VAL A 28 -24.06 -6.07 6.41
C VAL A 28 -23.45 -5.84 7.78
N SER A 29 -22.52 -6.67 8.21
CA SER A 29 -21.83 -6.53 9.49
C SER A 29 -20.64 -5.54 9.40
N ILE A 30 -20.06 -5.17 10.55
CA ILE A 30 -18.81 -4.40 10.60
C ILE A 30 -17.66 -5.22 9.96
N ALA A 31 -17.64 -6.54 10.16
CA ALA A 31 -16.66 -7.41 9.54
C ALA A 31 -16.74 -7.37 8.01
N ASP A 32 -17.96 -7.27 7.44
CA ASP A 32 -18.13 -7.12 5.99
C ASP A 32 -17.54 -5.80 5.48
N ILE A 33 -17.65 -4.70 6.24
CA ILE A 33 -17.00 -3.43 5.88
C ILE A 33 -15.49 -3.61 5.77
N PHE A 34 -14.85 -4.21 6.78
CA PHE A 34 -13.42 -4.49 6.74
C PHE A 34 -13.05 -5.44 5.61
N ARG A 35 -13.86 -6.48 5.37
CA ARG A 35 -13.64 -7.42 4.27
C ARG A 35 -13.71 -6.74 2.91
N LEU A 36 -14.73 -5.90 2.68
CA LEU A 36 -14.87 -5.12 1.45
C LEU A 36 -13.67 -4.17 1.23
N ALA A 37 -13.11 -3.61 2.31
CA ALA A 37 -11.92 -2.79 2.23
C ALA A 37 -10.66 -3.60 1.89
N LEU A 38 -10.46 -4.76 2.52
CA LEU A 38 -9.35 -5.68 2.23
C LEU A 38 -9.37 -6.19 0.78
N ASP A 39 -10.58 -6.43 0.25
CA ASP A 39 -10.80 -6.86 -1.13
C ASP A 39 -10.85 -5.68 -2.13
N LYS A 40 -10.61 -4.44 -1.67
CA LYS A 40 -10.57 -3.21 -2.48
C LYS A 40 -11.90 -2.86 -3.15
N HIS A 41 -13.01 -3.32 -2.59
CA HIS A 41 -14.35 -2.97 -3.06
C HIS A 41 -14.85 -1.66 -2.44
N LEU A 42 -14.37 -1.31 -1.25
CA LEU A 42 -14.73 -0.10 -0.51
C LEU A 42 -13.47 0.59 0.00
N VAL A 43 -13.38 1.91 -0.10
CA VAL A 43 -12.30 2.66 0.50
C VAL A 43 -12.60 2.88 1.98
N LEU A 44 -11.72 2.35 2.84
CA LEU A 44 -11.76 2.59 4.28
C LEU A 44 -10.87 3.77 4.61
N SER A 45 -11.32 4.64 5.48
CA SER A 45 -10.58 5.83 5.92
C SER A 45 -10.42 5.80 7.44
N MET A 46 -9.50 6.61 7.95
CA MET A 46 -9.35 6.87 9.37
C MET A 46 -9.47 8.35 9.65
N ASN A 47 -10.26 8.70 10.66
CA ASN A 47 -10.31 10.03 11.22
C ASN A 47 -9.31 10.14 12.38
N PHE A 48 -8.46 11.16 12.36
CA PHE A 48 -7.48 11.47 13.39
C PHE A 48 -7.95 12.67 14.23
N PRO A 49 -8.80 12.45 15.25
CA PRO A 49 -9.40 13.55 16.02
C PRO A 49 -8.40 14.37 16.82
N ASN A 50 -7.30 13.75 17.26
CA ASN A 50 -6.22 14.41 18.00
C ASN A 50 -5.02 14.79 17.10
N GLY A 51 -5.13 14.52 15.80
CA GLY A 51 -4.02 14.61 14.88
C GLY A 51 -2.99 13.51 15.05
N THR A 52 -2.09 13.41 14.10
CA THR A 52 -0.95 12.49 14.12
C THR A 52 0.19 13.10 13.31
N TYR A 53 1.35 12.44 13.28
CA TYR A 53 2.49 12.90 12.51
C TYR A 53 2.74 12.00 11.31
N GLY A 54 3.26 12.59 10.23
CA GLY A 54 3.62 11.83 9.05
C GLY A 54 4.64 12.53 8.15
N ASN A 55 5.14 11.78 7.19
CA ASN A 55 5.99 12.26 6.10
C ASN A 55 5.19 12.22 4.81
N PHE A 56 5.16 13.31 4.06
CA PHE A 56 4.54 13.29 2.73
C PHE A 56 5.39 12.50 1.74
N GLY A 57 4.72 11.83 0.81
CA GLY A 57 5.32 10.99 -0.20
C GLY A 57 5.04 11.52 -1.61
N LYS A 58 6.07 11.49 -2.45
CA LYS A 58 5.96 11.82 -3.87
C LYS A 58 5.99 10.54 -4.70
N VAL A 59 4.95 10.31 -5.50
CA VAL A 59 4.90 9.19 -6.44
C VAL A 59 5.90 9.40 -7.57
N VAL A 60 6.69 8.38 -7.86
CA VAL A 60 7.75 8.40 -8.87
C VAL A 60 7.80 7.09 -9.66
N SER A 61 8.38 7.13 -10.87
CA SER A 61 8.73 5.93 -11.63
C SER A 61 10.00 5.27 -11.08
N LEU A 62 10.27 4.03 -11.49
CA LEU A 62 11.46 3.26 -11.10
C LEU A 62 12.77 4.03 -11.31
N GLU A 63 12.87 4.83 -12.37
CA GLU A 63 14.08 5.60 -12.72
C GLU A 63 14.37 6.71 -11.71
N ASN A 64 13.33 7.23 -11.05
CA ASN A 64 13.39 8.33 -10.09
C ASN A 64 13.33 7.87 -8.63
N THR A 65 13.47 6.56 -8.38
CA THR A 65 13.52 6.01 -7.02
C THR A 65 14.77 6.47 -6.28
N ARG A 66 14.66 6.64 -4.99
CA ARG A 66 15.83 6.83 -4.12
C ARG A 66 16.56 5.50 -3.98
N ARG A 67 17.89 5.56 -4.11
CA ARG A 67 18.77 4.39 -4.01
C ARG A 67 19.84 4.63 -2.97
N PHE A 68 20.23 3.56 -2.31
CA PHE A 68 21.27 3.56 -1.30
C PHE A 68 22.30 2.50 -1.65
N THR A 69 23.59 2.89 -1.65
CA THR A 69 24.71 1.97 -1.80
C THR A 69 25.21 1.62 -0.39
N PRO A 70 24.99 0.38 0.09
CA PRO A 70 25.45 -0.02 1.41
C PRO A 70 27.00 0.01 1.49
N PRO A 71 27.56 0.26 2.70
CA PRO A 71 28.98 0.07 2.94
C PRO A 71 29.46 -1.35 2.60
N ALA A 72 30.72 -1.49 2.22
CA ALA A 72 31.27 -2.76 1.70
C ALA A 72 31.15 -3.94 2.69
N ASP A 73 31.30 -3.70 3.97
CA ASP A 73 31.14 -4.69 5.06
C ASP A 73 29.71 -5.19 5.18
N LEU A 74 28.72 -4.30 5.04
CA LEU A 74 27.31 -4.67 5.02
C LEU A 74 26.96 -5.44 3.74
N MET A 75 27.49 -5.03 2.58
CA MET A 75 27.32 -5.74 1.32
C MET A 75 27.89 -7.16 1.38
N GLU A 76 29.05 -7.37 2.00
CA GLU A 76 29.60 -8.71 2.19
C GLU A 76 28.72 -9.59 3.07
N SER A 77 28.15 -9.03 4.13
CA SER A 77 27.21 -9.72 5.00
C SER A 77 25.92 -10.09 4.27
N MET A 78 25.38 -9.20 3.44
CA MET A 78 24.18 -9.45 2.63
C MET A 78 24.41 -10.53 1.56
N ARG A 79 25.58 -10.55 0.92
CA ARG A 79 25.94 -11.59 -0.07
C ARG A 79 26.02 -12.99 0.55
N LYS A 80 26.39 -13.09 1.83
CA LYS A 80 26.38 -14.38 2.56
C LYS A 80 24.96 -14.92 2.75
N VAL A 81 23.95 -14.04 2.84
CA VAL A 81 22.54 -14.41 3.03
C VAL A 81 21.79 -14.57 1.71
N LYS A 82 22.12 -13.74 0.69
CA LYS A 82 21.54 -13.78 -0.67
C LYS A 82 22.65 -13.64 -1.72
N PRO A 83 23.25 -14.76 -2.17
CA PRO A 83 24.35 -14.72 -3.15
C PRO A 83 24.02 -14.12 -4.51
N GLU A 84 22.71 -14.12 -4.87
CA GLU A 84 22.25 -13.69 -6.21
C GLU A 84 21.90 -12.19 -6.32
N SER A 85 22.02 -11.39 -5.24
CA SER A 85 21.75 -9.95 -5.34
C SER A 85 22.92 -9.25 -6.04
N GLY A 86 22.83 -9.15 -7.37
CA GLY A 86 23.86 -8.53 -8.22
C GLY A 86 23.82 -6.99 -8.27
N SER A 87 22.89 -6.32 -7.60
CA SER A 87 22.83 -4.86 -7.59
C SER A 87 23.60 -4.30 -6.39
N GLU A 88 24.52 -3.37 -6.64
CA GLU A 88 25.24 -2.63 -5.60
C GLU A 88 24.35 -1.57 -4.94
N GLU A 89 23.17 -1.29 -5.49
CA GLU A 89 22.23 -0.29 -5.02
C GLU A 89 20.93 -0.94 -4.52
N ILE A 90 20.47 -0.49 -3.37
CA ILE A 90 19.16 -0.86 -2.77
C ILE A 90 18.18 0.27 -3.01
N ILE A 91 17.00 -0.06 -3.54
CA ILE A 91 15.90 0.89 -3.65
C ILE A 91 15.30 1.09 -2.25
N ILE A 92 15.29 2.34 -1.77
CA ILE A 92 14.70 2.73 -0.48
C ILE A 92 13.34 3.39 -0.62
N SER A 93 12.82 3.46 -1.84
CA SER A 93 11.45 3.92 -2.13
C SER A 93 10.46 2.77 -1.97
N ASP A 94 9.27 3.04 -1.45
CA ASP A 94 8.24 2.02 -1.26
C ASP A 94 7.47 1.78 -2.57
N TYR A 95 7.33 0.51 -2.97
CA TYR A 95 6.58 0.11 -4.15
C TYR A 95 5.08 0.12 -3.88
N ILE A 96 4.28 0.74 -4.75
CA ILE A 96 2.82 0.89 -4.59
C ILE A 96 1.99 0.20 -5.67
N GLY A 97 2.61 -0.48 -6.61
CA GLY A 97 1.94 -1.14 -7.73
C GLY A 97 2.21 -0.44 -9.07
N ASP A 98 1.88 -1.12 -10.17
CA ASP A 98 1.95 -0.59 -11.55
C ASP A 98 3.27 0.10 -11.92
N GLY A 99 4.39 -0.39 -11.36
CA GLY A 99 5.72 0.18 -11.61
C GLY A 99 5.94 1.54 -10.93
N GLN A 100 5.07 1.94 -10.01
CA GLN A 100 5.15 3.19 -9.25
C GLN A 100 5.73 2.97 -7.86
N PHE A 101 6.42 3.99 -7.38
CA PHE A 101 7.09 4.01 -6.07
C PHE A 101 6.79 5.32 -5.36
N ILE A 102 6.97 5.36 -4.05
CA ILE A 102 6.89 6.59 -3.25
C ILE A 102 8.28 6.93 -2.68
N ASN A 103 8.70 8.16 -2.91
CA ASN A 103 9.83 8.79 -2.21
C ASN A 103 9.29 9.62 -1.07
N TRP A 104 9.59 9.23 0.17
CA TRP A 104 9.16 9.96 1.36
C TRP A 104 10.03 11.19 1.62
N GLU A 105 9.40 12.29 2.00
CA GLU A 105 10.11 13.47 2.49
C GLU A 105 10.65 13.19 3.90
N GLU A 106 11.74 13.84 4.27
CA GLU A 106 12.31 13.74 5.62
C GLU A 106 11.52 14.59 6.63
N LYS A 107 10.86 15.64 6.14
CA LYS A 107 10.10 16.58 6.97
C LYS A 107 8.91 15.88 7.61
N VAL A 108 8.83 16.00 8.93
CA VAL A 108 7.67 15.55 9.72
C VAL A 108 6.63 16.66 9.78
N VAL A 109 5.39 16.33 9.49
CA VAL A 109 4.25 17.24 9.52
C VAL A 109 3.13 16.67 10.39
N ALA A 110 2.40 17.54 11.07
CA ALA A 110 1.17 17.15 11.73
C ALA A 110 0.03 17.08 10.70
N ILE A 111 -0.75 16.02 10.77
CA ILE A 111 -1.97 15.82 9.96
C ILE A 111 -3.14 15.56 10.89
N ASP A 112 -4.35 15.92 10.49
CA ASP A 112 -5.60 15.71 11.20
C ASP A 112 -6.75 15.37 10.23
N GLY A 113 -7.94 15.14 10.78
CA GLY A 113 -9.13 14.87 9.99
C GLY A 113 -9.13 13.49 9.37
N VAL A 114 -9.80 13.34 8.21
CA VAL A 114 -10.05 12.05 7.57
C VAL A 114 -9.10 11.80 6.42
N TRP A 115 -8.39 10.68 6.51
CA TRP A 115 -7.45 10.19 5.51
C TRP A 115 -7.84 8.78 5.08
N ASP A 116 -7.72 8.49 3.80
CA ASP A 116 -8.03 7.17 3.25
C ASP A 116 -6.86 6.23 3.50
N LEU A 117 -7.14 4.98 3.88
CA LEU A 117 -6.11 3.96 4.08
C LEU A 117 -5.62 3.46 2.71
N ALA A 118 -4.32 3.53 2.46
CA ALA A 118 -3.75 3.11 1.20
C ALA A 118 -3.81 1.59 0.97
N MET A 119 -3.95 0.79 2.04
CA MET A 119 -4.02 -0.68 2.05
C MET A 119 -2.78 -1.34 1.43
N LEU A 120 -1.59 -0.78 1.69
CA LEU A 120 -0.31 -1.18 1.12
C LEU A 120 0.70 -1.69 2.16
N ALA A 121 0.60 -1.21 3.42
CA ALA A 121 1.60 -1.43 4.46
C ALA A 121 0.97 -1.84 5.80
N SER A 122 1.43 -1.27 6.92
CA SER A 122 0.97 -1.65 8.27
C SER A 122 -0.52 -1.41 8.47
N GLU A 123 -1.11 -0.40 7.87
CA GLU A 123 -2.55 -0.12 7.97
C GLU A 123 -3.42 -1.28 7.46
N ARG A 124 -2.96 -1.98 6.43
CA ARG A 124 -3.64 -3.17 5.94
C ARG A 124 -3.60 -4.30 6.97
N ILE A 125 -2.46 -4.48 7.63
CA ILE A 125 -2.27 -5.50 8.67
C ILE A 125 -3.21 -5.22 9.84
N ASP A 126 -3.36 -3.95 10.25
CA ASP A 126 -4.26 -3.55 11.33
C ASP A 126 -5.72 -3.82 10.97
N VAL A 127 -6.14 -3.48 9.75
CA VAL A 127 -7.50 -3.79 9.26
C VAL A 127 -7.74 -5.30 9.20
N GLU A 128 -6.75 -6.10 8.78
CA GLU A 128 -6.84 -7.56 8.75
C GLU A 128 -6.91 -8.15 10.17
N TYR A 129 -6.14 -7.60 11.11
CA TYR A 129 -6.20 -7.97 12.52
C TYR A 129 -7.59 -7.71 13.10
N ASP A 130 -8.15 -6.52 12.90
CA ASP A 130 -9.48 -6.16 13.42
C ASP A 130 -10.59 -6.98 12.74
N TYR A 131 -10.48 -7.26 11.45
CA TYR A 131 -11.37 -8.18 10.75
C TYR A 131 -11.36 -9.57 11.40
N HIS A 132 -10.19 -10.17 11.57
CA HIS A 132 -10.06 -11.51 12.18
C HIS A 132 -10.54 -11.54 13.63
N LYS A 133 -10.33 -10.48 14.39
CA LYS A 133 -10.86 -10.34 15.75
C LYS A 133 -12.40 -10.36 15.77
N LEU A 134 -13.06 -9.74 14.80
CA LEU A 134 -14.53 -9.71 14.71
C LEU A 134 -15.13 -11.06 14.31
N ILE A 135 -14.46 -11.81 13.42
CA ILE A 135 -14.98 -13.11 12.95
C ILE A 135 -14.49 -14.30 13.80
N GLY A 136 -13.72 -14.06 14.87
CA GLY A 136 -13.10 -15.14 15.64
C GLY A 136 -12.05 -15.94 14.87
N GLY A 137 -11.40 -15.31 13.91
CA GLY A 137 -10.34 -15.91 13.08
C GLY A 137 -8.99 -16.03 13.83
N PRO A 138 -7.94 -16.52 13.14
CA PRO A 138 -6.61 -16.62 13.70
C PRO A 138 -6.05 -15.23 14.02
N LYS A 139 -5.20 -15.16 15.07
CA LYS A 139 -4.47 -13.94 15.39
C LYS A 139 -3.47 -13.63 14.26
N ILE A 140 -3.46 -12.39 13.82
CA ILE A 140 -2.47 -11.89 12.87
C ILE A 140 -1.25 -11.43 13.67
N ASP A 141 -0.10 -12.03 13.40
CA ASP A 141 1.19 -11.74 14.06
C ASP A 141 2.18 -11.04 13.09
N LEU A 142 1.68 -10.49 11.99
CA LEU A 142 2.50 -9.74 11.05
C LEU A 142 2.82 -8.35 11.60
N VAL A 143 4.04 -7.88 11.36
CA VAL A 143 4.50 -6.54 11.70
C VAL A 143 4.99 -5.86 10.43
N GLY A 144 4.44 -4.69 10.13
CA GLY A 144 4.92 -3.84 9.05
C GLY A 144 6.09 -2.99 9.51
N LEU A 145 7.16 -2.93 8.73
CA LEU A 145 8.34 -2.10 9.04
C LEU A 145 8.33 -0.74 8.32
N ASN A 146 7.48 -0.60 7.30
CA ASN A 146 7.49 0.58 6.43
C ASN A 146 6.59 1.71 6.94
N GLY A 147 5.84 1.48 8.02
CA GLY A 147 4.85 2.41 8.55
C GLY A 147 3.45 2.14 7.99
N ALA A 148 2.47 2.92 8.46
CA ALA A 148 1.12 2.92 7.94
C ALA A 148 0.98 4.02 6.89
N PHE A 149 0.38 3.72 5.74
CA PHE A 149 0.23 4.66 4.63
C PHE A 149 -1.22 5.12 4.52
N VAL A 150 -1.39 6.44 4.47
CA VAL A 150 -2.68 7.07 4.26
C VAL A 150 -2.58 8.06 3.10
N ASN A 151 -3.71 8.40 2.48
CA ASN A 151 -3.71 9.35 1.38
C ASN A 151 -4.95 10.25 1.37
N GLN A 152 -4.82 11.40 0.74
CA GLN A 152 -5.93 12.26 0.31
C GLN A 152 -5.76 12.53 -1.19
N GLY A 153 -6.56 11.84 -1.99
CA GLY A 153 -6.37 11.82 -3.44
C GLY A 153 -4.99 11.28 -3.82
N GLU A 154 -4.19 12.06 -4.53
CA GLU A 154 -2.84 11.67 -4.97
C GLU A 154 -1.74 11.95 -3.93
N VAL A 155 -2.06 12.58 -2.81
CA VAL A 155 -1.10 12.93 -1.76
C VAL A 155 -1.01 11.79 -0.77
N PHE A 156 0.12 11.08 -0.77
CA PHE A 156 0.42 10.03 0.21
C PHE A 156 1.09 10.61 1.44
N CYS A 157 0.80 10.03 2.60
CA CYS A 157 1.44 10.32 3.86
C CYS A 157 1.77 9.01 4.59
N ARG A 158 3.03 8.84 4.97
CA ARG A 158 3.47 7.74 5.84
C ARG A 158 3.40 8.21 7.28
N LEU A 159 2.62 7.53 8.10
CA LEU A 159 2.52 7.84 9.52
C LEU A 159 3.85 7.55 10.23
N VAL A 160 4.20 8.41 11.16
CA VAL A 160 5.41 8.30 11.98
C VAL A 160 5.09 8.47 13.46
N GLU A 161 5.85 7.78 14.30
CA GLU A 161 5.76 7.86 15.75
C GLU A 161 7.05 8.43 16.32
N SER A 162 6.91 9.24 17.37
CA SER A 162 8.06 9.74 18.11
C SER A 162 8.54 8.70 19.13
N PHE A 163 9.81 8.41 19.07
CA PHE A 163 10.51 7.60 20.07
C PHE A 163 11.45 8.50 20.87
N ASP A 164 10.87 9.24 21.81
CA ASP A 164 11.63 10.16 22.67
C ASP A 164 12.73 9.47 23.51
N ASP A 165 12.67 8.16 23.61
CA ASP A 165 13.51 7.38 24.53
C ASP A 165 13.90 6.03 23.94
N ASN A 166 14.81 6.07 22.96
CA ASN A 166 15.29 4.87 22.30
C ASN A 166 16.18 4.04 23.26
N GLU A 167 15.75 2.84 23.59
CA GLU A 167 16.47 1.91 24.47
C GLU A 167 17.87 1.52 23.96
N ASN A 168 18.10 1.65 22.66
CA ASN A 168 19.39 1.39 22.04
C ASN A 168 20.35 2.59 22.08
N GLN A 169 19.90 3.75 22.55
CA GLN A 169 20.76 4.93 22.70
C GLN A 169 21.38 4.98 24.11
N SER A 170 22.69 4.87 24.17
CA SER A 170 23.45 5.08 25.42
C SER A 170 23.09 6.43 26.03
N GLY A 171 22.85 6.45 27.34
CA GLY A 171 22.45 7.66 28.04
C GLY A 171 20.97 8.02 27.97
N SER A 172 20.10 7.28 27.23
CA SER A 172 18.66 7.46 27.25
C SER A 172 18.02 7.05 28.59
N THR A 173 16.77 7.47 28.84
CA THR A 173 16.02 7.05 30.04
C THR A 173 15.66 5.55 29.95
N ALA A 174 15.47 5.02 28.75
CA ALA A 174 15.23 3.60 28.54
C ALA A 174 16.50 2.79 28.88
N ALA A 175 17.67 3.22 28.45
CA ALA A 175 18.96 2.61 28.83
C ALA A 175 19.16 2.61 30.36
N ARG A 176 18.75 3.67 31.05
CA ARG A 176 18.76 3.72 32.51
C ARG A 176 17.89 2.63 33.12
N LYS A 177 16.65 2.49 32.67
CA LYS A 177 15.73 1.43 33.17
C LYS A 177 16.29 0.03 32.93
N GLN A 178 16.95 -0.19 31.80
CA GLN A 178 17.61 -1.46 31.52
C GLN A 178 18.76 -1.73 32.50
N ILE A 179 19.60 -0.72 32.83
CA ILE A 179 20.66 -0.82 33.81
C ILE A 179 20.07 -1.12 35.19
N GLU A 180 19.04 -0.39 35.62
CA GLU A 180 18.35 -0.64 36.90
C GLU A 180 17.80 -2.05 36.97
N SER A 181 17.14 -2.52 35.91
CA SER A 181 16.63 -3.90 35.81
C SER A 181 17.77 -4.93 35.88
N PHE A 182 18.83 -4.73 35.11
CA PHE A 182 20.01 -5.62 35.13
C PHE A 182 20.63 -5.72 36.54
N LEU A 183 20.83 -4.58 37.22
CA LEU A 183 21.43 -4.52 38.55
C LEU A 183 20.52 -5.10 39.64
N SER A 184 19.19 -5.13 39.41
CA SER A 184 18.23 -5.75 40.32
C SER A 184 18.18 -7.28 40.20
N LEU A 185 18.41 -7.79 39.00
CA LEU A 185 18.33 -9.24 38.71
C LEU A 185 19.66 -9.97 38.86
N ASN A 186 20.79 -9.25 38.99
CA ASN A 186 22.13 -9.83 39.04
C ASN A 186 22.90 -9.36 40.27
N GLU A 187 23.62 -10.27 40.88
CA GLU A 187 24.59 -9.93 41.94
C GLU A 187 25.85 -9.30 41.31
N VAL A 188 25.92 -7.99 41.36
CA VAL A 188 27.05 -7.22 40.81
C VAL A 188 27.81 -6.56 41.97
N SER A 189 29.16 -6.65 41.96
CA SER A 189 29.99 -6.02 43.00
C SER A 189 29.79 -4.50 43.02
N ALA A 190 30.00 -3.90 44.22
CA ALA A 190 29.84 -2.45 44.39
C ALA A 190 30.74 -1.64 43.45
N VAL A 191 31.96 -2.09 43.21
CA VAL A 191 32.89 -1.46 42.28
C VAL A 191 32.33 -1.47 40.87
N ARG A 192 31.83 -2.61 40.41
CA ARG A 192 31.25 -2.75 39.08
C ARG A 192 29.95 -1.96 38.90
N LYS A 193 29.13 -1.85 39.96
CA LYS A 193 27.92 -0.97 39.93
C LYS A 193 28.32 0.48 39.72
N ASN A 194 29.34 0.97 40.43
CA ASN A 194 29.81 2.33 40.26
C ASN A 194 30.35 2.60 38.85
N GLU A 195 31.14 1.67 38.29
CA GLU A 195 31.63 1.81 36.90
C GLU A 195 30.49 1.90 35.86
N ILE A 196 29.43 1.09 36.03
CA ILE A 196 28.27 1.09 35.14
C ILE A 196 27.55 2.43 35.22
N TRP A 197 27.33 2.95 36.45
CA TRP A 197 26.66 4.24 36.63
C TRP A 197 27.51 5.40 36.17
N GLU A 198 28.82 5.41 36.44
CA GLU A 198 29.72 6.46 35.94
C GLU A 198 29.74 6.50 34.42
N ARG A 199 29.78 5.35 33.76
CA ARG A 199 29.65 5.27 32.30
C ARG A 199 28.31 5.84 31.81
N TYR A 200 27.20 5.41 32.43
CA TYR A 200 25.89 5.91 32.08
C TYR A 200 25.81 7.45 32.24
N GLU A 201 26.31 8.00 33.30
CA GLU A 201 26.27 9.47 33.53
C GLU A 201 27.08 10.24 32.47
N ASN A 202 28.19 9.68 31.99
CA ASN A 202 28.96 10.27 30.90
C ASN A 202 28.18 10.18 29.58
N ASP A 203 27.66 9.01 29.27
CA ASP A 203 26.82 8.79 28.08
C ASP A 203 25.56 9.70 28.13
N ARG A 204 25.00 9.94 29.36
CA ARG A 204 23.84 10.81 29.55
C ARG A 204 24.14 12.27 29.19
N LYS A 205 25.31 12.76 29.59
CA LYS A 205 25.73 14.14 29.25
C LYS A 205 25.84 14.31 27.74
N GLU A 206 26.48 13.35 27.07
CA GLU A 206 26.61 13.36 25.60
C GLU A 206 25.24 13.27 24.92
N TYR A 207 24.38 12.36 25.39
CA TYR A 207 23.00 12.20 24.88
C TYR A 207 22.21 13.52 24.97
N LEU A 208 22.27 14.21 26.11
CA LEU A 208 21.51 15.46 26.28
C LEU A 208 22.05 16.59 25.39
N VAL A 209 23.36 16.66 25.16
CA VAL A 209 23.95 17.62 24.22
C VAL A 209 23.47 17.32 22.81
N ASN A 210 23.61 16.06 22.38
CA ASN A 210 23.20 15.61 21.04
C ASN A 210 21.69 15.75 20.79
N LYS A 211 20.87 15.56 21.84
CA LYS A 211 19.41 15.74 21.75
C LYS A 211 19.02 17.21 21.57
N LYS A 212 19.73 18.13 22.24
CA LYS A 212 19.44 19.56 22.18
C LYS A 212 19.66 20.15 20.78
N ASP A 213 20.67 19.65 20.08
CA ASP A 213 21.08 20.15 18.77
C ASP A 213 20.50 19.33 17.60
N ALA A 214 19.74 18.26 17.92
CA ALA A 214 19.15 17.39 16.90
C ALA A 214 17.93 18.03 16.24
N PRO A 215 17.74 17.85 14.92
CA PRO A 215 16.50 18.23 14.26
C PRO A 215 15.30 17.47 14.84
N PHE A 216 14.12 18.10 14.84
CA PHE A 216 12.87 17.55 15.36
C PHE A 216 12.55 16.17 14.75
N GLU A 217 12.83 16.00 13.48
CA GLU A 217 12.56 14.78 12.69
C GLU A 217 13.36 13.56 13.13
N ARG A 218 14.49 13.77 13.84
CA ARG A 218 15.41 12.69 14.24
C ARG A 218 14.76 11.61 15.11
N ASP A 219 13.80 12.02 15.94
CA ASP A 219 13.17 11.13 16.91
C ASP A 219 11.93 10.43 16.36
N PHE A 220 11.60 10.66 15.07
CA PHE A 220 10.46 10.05 14.38
C PHE A 220 10.88 8.88 13.50
N PHE A 221 10.12 7.79 13.59
CA PHE A 221 10.30 6.57 12.81
C PHE A 221 8.96 6.15 12.20
N PRO A 222 8.94 5.33 11.14
CA PRO A 222 7.71 4.79 10.60
C PRO A 222 6.86 4.16 11.71
N ALA A 223 5.59 4.54 11.80
CA ALA A 223 4.67 4.03 12.83
C ALA A 223 4.46 2.53 12.66
N GLY A 224 4.46 1.78 13.76
CA GLY A 224 4.24 0.34 13.74
C GLY A 224 2.85 -0.06 13.24
N GLY A 225 1.89 0.85 13.27
CA GLY A 225 0.52 0.69 12.82
C GLY A 225 -0.27 1.99 12.88
N LEU A 226 -1.58 1.87 12.83
CA LEU A 226 -2.51 3.00 12.94
C LEU A 226 -2.58 3.51 14.39
N PRO A 227 -2.73 4.83 14.61
CA PRO A 227 -2.91 5.40 15.95
C PRO A 227 -4.11 4.79 16.67
N SER A 228 -3.94 4.41 17.93
CA SER A 228 -4.98 3.75 18.74
C SER A 228 -6.20 4.63 19.06
N ASP A 229 -6.06 5.95 18.91
CA ASP A 229 -7.13 6.95 19.08
C ASP A 229 -7.76 7.36 17.74
N GLY A 230 -7.30 6.78 16.63
CA GLY A 230 -7.93 6.92 15.32
C GLY A 230 -9.27 6.19 15.24
N VAL A 231 -10.17 6.70 14.43
CA VAL A 231 -11.50 6.14 14.24
C VAL A 231 -11.69 5.70 12.80
N TYR A 232 -11.96 4.42 12.57
CA TYR A 232 -12.31 3.90 11.25
C TYR A 232 -13.62 4.52 10.76
N VAL A 233 -13.58 5.07 9.56
CA VAL A 233 -14.73 5.71 8.92
C VAL A 233 -14.80 5.34 7.45
N VAL A 234 -15.98 5.52 6.86
CA VAL A 234 -16.20 5.41 5.41
C VAL A 234 -16.77 6.73 4.93
N ARG A 235 -16.16 7.33 3.91
CA ARG A 235 -16.69 8.56 3.30
C ARG A 235 -18.05 8.30 2.67
N THR A 236 -19.00 9.22 2.85
CA THR A 236 -20.34 9.06 2.26
C THR A 236 -20.32 9.00 0.74
N ALA A 237 -19.37 9.69 0.10
CA ALA A 237 -19.15 9.60 -1.34
C ALA A 237 -18.79 8.17 -1.77
N GLU A 238 -17.88 7.51 -1.04
CA GLU A 238 -17.47 6.12 -1.30
C GLU A 238 -18.62 5.12 -1.16
N ILE A 239 -19.50 5.33 -0.18
CA ILE A 239 -20.68 4.49 -0.02
C ILE A 239 -21.61 4.65 -1.25
N VAL A 240 -21.79 5.87 -1.73
CA VAL A 240 -22.62 6.14 -2.92
C VAL A 240 -22.00 5.48 -4.16
N ASP A 241 -20.70 5.62 -4.35
CA ASP A 241 -19.99 5.03 -5.49
C ASP A 241 -19.99 3.50 -5.44
N PHE A 242 -19.83 2.92 -4.24
CA PHE A 242 -19.94 1.49 -4.02
C PHE A 242 -21.33 0.96 -4.41
N LEU A 243 -22.40 1.62 -3.93
CA LEU A 243 -23.77 1.25 -4.27
C LEU A 243 -24.07 1.40 -5.76
N ASN A 244 -23.53 2.43 -6.42
CA ASN A 244 -23.65 2.61 -7.86
C ASN A 244 -22.98 1.47 -8.62
N ARG A 245 -21.75 1.08 -8.23
CA ARG A 245 -21.02 -0.04 -8.85
C ARG A 245 -21.76 -1.38 -8.74
N ILE A 246 -22.38 -1.65 -7.61
CA ILE A 246 -23.17 -2.89 -7.42
C ILE A 246 -24.46 -2.86 -8.23
N ASN A 247 -25.13 -1.71 -8.31
CA ASN A 247 -26.38 -1.56 -9.02
C ASN A 247 -26.20 -1.35 -10.53
N GLU A 248 -24.99 -0.99 -10.97
CA GLU A 248 -24.67 -1.03 -12.40
C GLU A 248 -24.69 -2.51 -12.81
N ALA A 249 -25.72 -2.91 -13.57
CA ALA A 249 -25.69 -4.18 -14.27
C ALA A 249 -24.34 -4.29 -15.00
N PRO A 250 -23.70 -5.47 -15.04
CA PRO A 250 -22.44 -5.63 -15.78
C PRO A 250 -22.66 -4.97 -17.13
N LYS A 251 -21.87 -3.91 -17.43
CA LYS A 251 -21.96 -3.23 -18.73
C LYS A 251 -21.82 -4.33 -19.75
N GLN A 252 -22.96 -4.81 -20.31
CA GLN A 252 -22.90 -5.56 -21.55
C GLN A 252 -22.16 -4.61 -22.49
N GLU A 253 -20.91 -4.94 -22.76
CA GLU A 253 -20.16 -4.24 -23.80
C GLU A 253 -21.11 -4.23 -24.98
N LYS A 254 -21.60 -3.04 -25.34
CA LYS A 254 -22.50 -2.91 -26.50
C LYS A 254 -21.76 -3.57 -27.63
N PRO A 255 -22.35 -4.59 -28.27
CA PRO A 255 -21.68 -5.22 -29.39
C PRO A 255 -21.25 -4.11 -30.34
N LEU A 256 -20.00 -4.14 -30.79
CA LEU A 256 -19.43 -3.15 -31.68
C LEU A 256 -20.43 -2.88 -32.81
N SER A 257 -20.75 -1.62 -33.03
CA SER A 257 -21.60 -1.25 -34.17
C SER A 257 -20.94 -1.75 -35.45
N THR A 258 -21.73 -2.04 -36.48
CA THR A 258 -21.21 -2.51 -37.76
C THR A 258 -20.12 -1.55 -38.30
N LYS A 259 -20.26 -0.24 -38.05
CA LYS A 259 -19.29 0.78 -38.47
C LYS A 259 -17.96 0.64 -37.72
N GLU A 260 -18.00 0.47 -36.41
CA GLU A 260 -16.79 0.29 -35.57
C GLU A 260 -16.08 -1.02 -35.92
N ARG A 261 -16.83 -2.11 -36.07
CA ARG A 261 -16.29 -3.41 -36.48
C ARG A 261 -15.61 -3.33 -37.84
N ASN A 262 -16.26 -2.69 -38.84
CA ASN A 262 -15.68 -2.52 -40.16
C ASN A 262 -14.43 -1.64 -40.11
N SER A 263 -14.41 -0.59 -39.30
CA SER A 263 -13.21 0.24 -39.09
C SER A 263 -12.05 -0.54 -38.51
N MET A 264 -12.31 -1.44 -37.55
CA MET A 264 -11.28 -2.33 -36.97
C MET A 264 -10.76 -3.31 -38.03
N PHE A 265 -11.62 -3.91 -38.83
CA PHE A 265 -11.20 -4.82 -39.90
C PHE A 265 -10.40 -4.11 -40.99
N THR A 266 -10.77 -2.89 -41.34
CA THR A 266 -10.00 -2.05 -42.28
C THR A 266 -8.61 -1.74 -41.73
N LEU A 267 -8.51 -1.43 -40.44
CA LEU A 267 -7.21 -1.20 -39.75
C LEU A 267 -6.35 -2.47 -39.74
N ILE A 268 -6.95 -3.63 -39.43
CA ILE A 268 -6.25 -4.93 -39.49
C ILE A 268 -5.70 -5.19 -40.90
N ALA A 269 -6.51 -4.96 -41.91
CA ALA A 269 -6.08 -5.12 -43.30
C ALA A 269 -4.95 -4.16 -43.69
N ALA A 270 -5.02 -2.90 -43.27
CA ALA A 270 -3.97 -1.93 -43.49
C ALA A 270 -2.65 -2.32 -42.81
N LEU A 271 -2.70 -2.74 -41.55
CA LEU A 271 -1.53 -3.21 -40.79
C LEU A 271 -0.91 -4.44 -41.44
N ALA A 272 -1.72 -5.40 -41.84
CA ALA A 272 -1.24 -6.59 -42.55
C ALA A 272 -0.53 -6.23 -43.87
N LYS A 273 -1.06 -5.29 -44.63
CA LYS A 273 -0.48 -4.81 -45.88
C LYS A 273 0.86 -4.11 -45.65
N GLU A 274 0.94 -3.20 -44.65
CA GLU A 274 2.18 -2.51 -44.31
C GLU A 274 3.26 -3.48 -43.78
N ALA A 275 2.85 -4.53 -43.06
CA ALA A 275 3.76 -5.59 -42.55
C ALA A 275 4.12 -6.63 -43.66
N ASN A 276 3.64 -6.47 -44.90
CA ASN A 276 3.77 -7.49 -45.96
C ASN A 276 3.28 -8.89 -45.54
N PHE A 277 2.17 -8.93 -44.79
CA PHE A 277 1.63 -10.12 -44.19
C PHE A 277 0.42 -10.61 -45.04
N ASP A 278 0.54 -11.80 -45.63
CA ASP A 278 -0.54 -12.38 -46.43
C ASP A 278 -1.60 -13.04 -45.55
N LEU A 279 -2.74 -12.38 -45.38
CA LEU A 279 -3.90 -12.87 -44.62
C LEU A 279 -4.54 -14.15 -45.21
N GLN A 280 -4.21 -14.52 -46.44
CA GLN A 280 -4.75 -15.74 -47.09
C GLN A 280 -3.75 -16.90 -47.07
N GLN A 281 -2.57 -16.71 -46.53
CA GLN A 281 -1.53 -17.73 -46.43
C GLN A 281 -2.02 -18.96 -45.66
N ARG A 282 -1.73 -20.16 -46.16
CA ARG A 282 -2.09 -21.38 -45.49
C ARG A 282 -1.36 -21.51 -44.15
N GLY A 283 -2.09 -21.79 -43.04
CA GLY A 283 -1.53 -21.93 -41.70
C GLY A 283 -1.46 -20.59 -40.90
N ILE A 284 -1.86 -19.46 -41.50
CA ILE A 284 -1.80 -18.16 -40.86
C ILE A 284 -2.64 -18.09 -39.57
N ALA A 285 -3.82 -18.75 -39.55
CA ALA A 285 -4.70 -18.73 -38.39
C ALA A 285 -4.03 -19.38 -37.17
N SER A 286 -3.36 -20.52 -37.39
CA SER A 286 -2.64 -21.20 -36.30
C SER A 286 -1.41 -20.41 -35.80
N ALA A 287 -0.71 -19.72 -36.70
CA ALA A 287 0.40 -18.85 -36.32
C ALA A 287 -0.08 -17.65 -35.48
N LEU A 288 -1.19 -17.03 -35.87
CA LEU A 288 -1.82 -15.96 -35.11
C LEU A 288 -2.38 -16.44 -33.76
N ALA A 289 -2.93 -17.67 -33.68
CA ALA A 289 -3.38 -18.25 -32.42
C ALA A 289 -2.22 -18.35 -31.43
N ALA A 290 -1.07 -18.87 -31.82
CA ALA A 290 0.13 -18.93 -31.00
C ALA A 290 0.61 -17.52 -30.55
N SER A 291 0.53 -16.53 -31.46
CA SER A 291 0.89 -15.14 -31.11
C SER A 291 -0.08 -14.53 -30.09
N THR A 292 -1.40 -14.79 -30.20
CA THR A 292 -2.38 -14.29 -29.22
C THR A 292 -2.22 -14.94 -27.84
N GLU A 293 -1.76 -16.18 -27.80
CA GLU A 293 -1.41 -16.87 -26.55
C GLU A 293 -0.22 -16.18 -25.84
N THR A 294 0.82 -15.81 -26.61
CA THR A 294 1.97 -15.07 -26.12
C THR A 294 1.61 -13.68 -25.55
N LEU A 295 0.56 -13.06 -26.11
CA LEU A 295 0.01 -11.78 -25.63
C LEU A 295 -0.93 -11.93 -24.42
N GLY A 296 -1.10 -13.15 -23.88
CA GLY A 296 -1.97 -13.42 -22.73
C GLY A 296 -3.48 -13.33 -23.03
N LYS A 297 -3.88 -13.30 -24.31
CA LYS A 297 -5.27 -13.23 -24.79
C LYS A 297 -5.52 -14.29 -25.86
N PRO A 298 -5.55 -15.58 -25.50
CA PRO A 298 -5.62 -16.67 -26.46
C PRO A 298 -6.94 -16.64 -27.26
N LEU A 299 -6.83 -16.71 -28.59
CA LEU A 299 -7.95 -16.87 -29.52
C LEU A 299 -7.85 -18.24 -30.21
N SER A 300 -8.99 -18.89 -30.39
CA SER A 300 -9.02 -20.16 -31.13
C SER A 300 -8.75 -19.96 -32.63
N ASP A 301 -8.18 -20.97 -33.27
CA ASP A 301 -7.93 -20.99 -34.71
C ASP A 301 -9.21 -20.68 -35.52
N ASP A 302 -10.36 -21.24 -35.11
CA ASP A 302 -11.65 -21.00 -35.75
C ASP A 302 -12.12 -19.53 -35.61
N THR A 303 -11.90 -18.92 -34.43
CA THR A 303 -12.20 -17.49 -34.23
C THR A 303 -11.36 -16.64 -35.16
N ILE A 304 -10.07 -16.92 -35.27
CA ILE A 304 -9.15 -16.18 -36.13
C ILE A 304 -9.53 -16.36 -37.61
N ARG A 305 -9.86 -17.57 -38.06
CA ARG A 305 -10.36 -17.83 -39.44
C ARG A 305 -11.60 -17.01 -39.76
N THR A 306 -12.52 -16.93 -38.80
CA THR A 306 -13.75 -16.15 -38.95
C THR A 306 -13.44 -14.66 -39.11
N ILE A 307 -12.54 -14.09 -38.31
CA ILE A 307 -12.08 -12.71 -38.40
C ILE A 307 -11.39 -12.46 -39.74
N LEU A 308 -10.42 -13.28 -40.13
CA LEU A 308 -9.72 -13.13 -41.41
C LEU A 308 -10.64 -13.18 -42.61
N LYS A 309 -11.65 -14.05 -42.59
CA LYS A 309 -12.68 -14.09 -43.65
C LYS A 309 -13.44 -12.78 -43.71
N GLN A 310 -13.89 -12.21 -42.58
CA GLN A 310 -14.60 -10.93 -42.56
C GLN A 310 -13.73 -9.75 -43.00
N VAL A 311 -12.43 -9.77 -42.70
CA VAL A 311 -11.47 -8.79 -43.20
C VAL A 311 -11.33 -8.86 -44.72
N ASN A 312 -11.21 -10.08 -45.29
CA ASN A 312 -11.09 -10.28 -46.72
C ASN A 312 -12.38 -9.90 -47.49
N ASP A 313 -13.55 -10.24 -46.91
CA ASP A 313 -14.87 -9.88 -47.50
C ASP A 313 -15.08 -8.35 -47.57
N LEU A 314 -14.41 -7.57 -46.72
CA LEU A 314 -14.43 -6.10 -46.70
C LEU A 314 -13.49 -5.47 -47.75
N LEU A 315 -12.48 -6.21 -48.21
CA LEU A 315 -11.48 -5.75 -49.16
C LEU A 315 -11.82 -6.14 -50.61
N SER A 316 -12.78 -7.07 -50.78
CA SER A 316 -13.32 -7.51 -52.08
C SER A 316 -14.45 -6.59 -52.52
#